data_4724d5ea8f7839444c0c63e2964d0d9a
#
_entry.id   4724d5ea8f7839444c0c63e2964d0d9a
#
_cell.length_a   1.000
_cell.length_b   1.000
_cell.length_c   1.000
_cell.angle_alpha   90.00
_cell.angle_beta   90.00
_cell.angle_gamma   90.00
#
_symmetry.space_group_name_H-M   'P 1'
#
loop_
_entity.id
_entity.type
_entity.pdbx_description
1 polymer ?
#
loop_
_entity_poly.entity_id
_entity_poly.type
_entity_poly.pdbx_seq_one_letter_code
_entity_poly.pdbx_strand_id
1 'polypeptide(L)'
;MKEEHPLQTRTLTRRGLIKTGVAGIAGAGTLISGLTSACAQEKDSPLKRLGNIRQSVVYWCYSKHWSVEETCQYAAHLGCESIELVGPKDWPTLKKYGLTCAIAPIDVEGKPFVKGFNNPEYHPWLLGVTQKAIDQSSEFGCPNVIAFTGFSEGFSREDGARNCIDGFKKLAGYAEKKGVTVCLEMLNSTARR
;
A
#
# COMPACT_ATOMS: atom_id res chain seq x y z
N MET A 1 -30.55 49.84 5.53
CA MET A 1 -29.27 49.43 6.18
C MET A 1 -29.61 48.31 7.13
N LYS A 2 -29.26 47.09 6.76
CA LYS A 2 -29.38 45.86 7.61
C LYS A 2 -27.96 45.47 7.98
N GLU A 3 -27.68 45.46 9.26
CA GLU A 3 -26.41 45.03 9.83
C GLU A 3 -26.33 43.49 9.78
N GLU A 4 -25.32 42.97 9.16
CA GLU A 4 -24.98 41.56 9.19
C GLU A 4 -24.08 41.26 10.39
N HIS A 5 -24.55 40.39 11.28
CA HIS A 5 -23.78 39.85 12.39
C HIS A 5 -22.87 38.71 11.87
N PRO A 6 -21.59 38.67 12.20
CA PRO A 6 -20.71 37.58 11.84
C PRO A 6 -20.93 36.39 12.81
N LEU A 7 -21.18 35.23 12.23
CA LEU A 7 -21.22 33.94 12.94
C LEU A 7 -19.83 33.60 13.50
N GLN A 8 -19.67 33.66 14.80
CA GLN A 8 -18.49 33.13 15.51
C GLN A 8 -18.54 31.61 15.53
N THR A 9 -17.69 30.98 14.74
CA THR A 9 -17.40 29.54 14.83
C THR A 9 -16.55 29.26 16.07
N ARG A 10 -17.16 28.73 17.10
CA ARG A 10 -16.47 28.22 18.30
C ARG A 10 -15.78 26.91 17.97
N THR A 11 -14.47 26.93 17.85
CA THR A 11 -13.63 25.73 17.77
C THR A 11 -13.59 25.07 19.14
N LEU A 12 -14.22 23.89 19.26
CA LEU A 12 -14.15 23.03 20.44
C LEU A 12 -12.80 22.33 20.45
N THR A 13 -11.91 22.72 21.36
CA THR A 13 -10.64 22.02 21.57
C THR A 13 -10.84 20.83 22.51
N ARG A 14 -10.12 19.71 22.27
CA ARG A 14 -10.18 18.46 23.06
C ARG A 14 -10.01 18.66 24.58
N ARG A 15 -9.42 19.76 25.03
CA ARG A 15 -9.28 20.12 26.46
C ARG A 15 -10.52 20.74 27.07
N GLY A 16 -11.48 21.22 26.29
CA GLY A 16 -12.73 21.80 26.78
C GLY A 16 -13.78 20.78 27.24
N LEU A 17 -13.70 19.55 26.74
CA LEU A 17 -14.69 18.50 27.00
C LEU A 17 -14.52 17.79 28.36
N ILE A 18 -13.35 17.93 29.00
CA ILE A 18 -13.05 17.21 30.27
C ILE A 18 -13.43 17.99 31.50
N LYS A 19 -13.76 19.29 31.41
CA LYS A 19 -14.04 20.15 32.57
C LYS A 19 -15.52 20.26 32.98
N THR A 20 -16.45 19.68 32.22
CA THR A 20 -17.89 19.80 32.54
C THR A 20 -18.55 18.55 33.14
N GLY A 21 -17.75 17.53 33.50
CA GLY A 21 -18.26 16.22 33.96
C GLY A 21 -18.06 15.88 35.44
N VAL A 22 -17.65 16.82 36.33
CA VAL A 22 -17.46 16.49 37.75
C VAL A 22 -18.10 17.57 38.58
N ALA A 23 -19.42 17.50 38.77
CA ALA A 23 -20.10 18.10 39.90
C ALA A 23 -21.46 17.38 40.13
N GLY A 24 -21.50 16.58 41.19
CA GLY A 24 -22.75 16.14 41.83
C GLY A 24 -23.23 14.75 41.46
N ILE A 25 -22.95 13.80 42.37
CA ILE A 25 -23.95 12.96 43.02
C ILE A 25 -23.20 12.16 44.10
N ALA A 26 -23.38 12.58 45.33
CA ALA A 26 -23.21 11.74 46.52
C ALA A 26 -24.57 11.06 46.75
N GLY A 27 -24.62 9.72 46.74
CA GLY A 27 -25.84 9.02 47.17
C GLY A 27 -26.05 7.70 46.45
N ALA A 28 -26.05 6.62 47.26
CA ALA A 28 -26.57 5.29 46.97
C ALA A 28 -25.69 4.37 46.06
N GLY A 29 -25.05 3.45 46.76
CA GLY A 29 -24.38 2.30 46.17
C GLY A 29 -25.34 1.35 45.46
N THR A 30 -24.71 0.41 44.74
CA THR A 30 -25.30 -0.70 43.98
C THR A 30 -25.93 -0.29 42.65
N LEU A 31 -25.14 -0.44 41.57
CA LEU A 31 -25.44 -0.79 40.17
C LEU A 31 -24.39 -0.22 39.19
N ILE A 32 -23.10 -0.55 39.40
CA ILE A 32 -22.04 -0.23 38.43
C ILE A 32 -21.43 -1.52 37.92
N SER A 33 -22.24 -2.44 37.41
CA SER A 33 -21.71 -3.61 36.67
C SER A 33 -22.18 -3.66 35.22
N GLY A 34 -22.86 -2.64 34.70
CA GLY A 34 -23.42 -2.62 33.36
C GLY A 34 -22.82 -1.62 32.36
N LEU A 35 -21.94 -0.72 32.81
CA LEU A 35 -21.50 0.40 31.95
C LEU A 35 -20.08 0.27 31.36
N THR A 36 -19.35 -0.78 31.71
CA THR A 36 -18.00 -1.01 31.15
C THR A 36 -18.02 -1.83 29.86
N SER A 37 -19.18 -2.37 29.45
CA SER A 37 -19.28 -3.21 28.25
C SER A 37 -19.65 -2.47 26.94
N ALA A 38 -20.10 -1.20 27.05
CA ALA A 38 -20.57 -0.45 25.88
C ALA A 38 -19.48 0.32 25.12
N CYS A 39 -18.28 0.48 25.69
CA CYS A 39 -17.16 1.18 25.01
C CYS A 39 -16.18 0.27 24.23
N ALA A 40 -16.36 -1.06 24.30
CA ALA A 40 -15.42 -2.01 23.68
C ALA A 40 -15.89 -2.56 22.32
N GLN A 41 -17.08 -2.23 21.86
CA GLN A 41 -17.68 -2.86 20.68
C GLN A 41 -17.73 -1.99 19.40
N GLU A 42 -17.24 -0.75 19.47
CA GLU A 42 -17.16 0.12 18.26
C GLU A 42 -15.85 0.00 17.45
N LYS A 43 -14.93 -0.88 17.86
CA LYS A 43 -13.60 -1.00 17.23
C LYS A 43 -13.54 -1.91 16.00
N ASP A 44 -14.56 -2.67 15.69
CA ASP A 44 -14.46 -3.72 14.66
C ASP A 44 -15.17 -3.45 13.32
N SER A 45 -15.88 -2.35 13.20
CA SER A 45 -16.48 -2.01 11.90
C SER A 45 -15.47 -1.28 11.00
N PRO A 46 -15.28 -1.73 9.76
CA PRO A 46 -14.42 -1.03 8.82
C PRO A 46 -14.84 0.43 8.65
N LEU A 47 -13.87 1.33 8.58
CA LEU A 47 -14.14 2.74 8.34
C LEU A 47 -14.78 2.93 6.96
N LYS A 48 -15.90 3.64 6.91
CA LYS A 48 -16.54 3.95 5.63
C LYS A 48 -15.70 4.94 4.84
N ARG A 49 -15.28 4.55 3.66
CA ARG A 49 -14.59 5.43 2.72
C ARG A 49 -15.54 6.54 2.24
N LEU A 50 -15.10 7.79 2.32
CA LEU A 50 -15.87 8.97 1.95
C LEU A 50 -15.63 9.46 0.51
N GLY A 51 -14.82 8.77 -0.27
CA GLY A 51 -14.45 9.20 -1.62
C GLY A 51 -14.23 8.03 -2.58
N ASN A 52 -13.86 8.38 -3.82
CA ASN A 52 -13.63 7.42 -4.90
C ASN A 52 -12.15 7.03 -5.06
N ILE A 53 -11.26 7.54 -4.22
CA ILE A 53 -9.83 7.21 -4.29
C ILE A 53 -9.63 5.82 -3.69
N ARG A 54 -9.11 4.91 -4.50
CA ARG A 54 -8.66 3.59 -4.03
C ARG A 54 -7.30 3.74 -3.38
N GLN A 55 -7.20 3.26 -2.15
CA GLN A 55 -5.97 3.36 -1.37
C GLN A 55 -5.34 1.98 -1.22
N SER A 56 -4.02 1.95 -1.24
CA SER A 56 -3.20 0.78 -0.95
C SER A 56 -2.17 1.08 0.14
N VAL A 57 -1.63 0.01 0.71
CA VAL A 57 -0.57 0.06 1.73
C VAL A 57 0.63 -0.70 1.23
N VAL A 58 1.81 -0.10 1.30
CA VAL A 58 3.08 -0.78 0.98
C VAL A 58 3.59 -1.51 2.21
N TYR A 59 3.62 -2.85 2.17
CA TYR A 59 3.94 -3.69 3.32
C TYR A 59 5.32 -3.42 3.93
N TRP A 60 6.37 -3.29 3.11
CA TRP A 60 7.73 -3.13 3.63
C TRP A 60 7.93 -1.91 4.53
N CYS A 61 7.09 -0.88 4.42
CA CYS A 61 7.10 0.29 5.31
C CYS A 61 6.75 -0.09 6.76
N TYR A 62 6.00 -1.15 6.96
CA TYR A 62 5.47 -1.59 8.25
C TYR A 62 6.06 -2.91 8.74
N SER A 63 6.81 -3.63 7.91
CA SER A 63 7.31 -4.99 8.15
C SER A 63 8.16 -5.15 9.41
N LYS A 64 8.71 -4.06 9.97
CA LYS A 64 9.43 -4.06 11.26
C LYS A 64 8.49 -4.08 12.47
N HIS A 65 7.22 -3.74 12.28
CA HIS A 65 6.26 -3.55 13.36
C HIS A 65 5.11 -4.55 13.27
N TRP A 66 4.71 -4.93 12.06
CA TRP A 66 3.54 -5.76 11.81
C TRP A 66 3.89 -6.90 10.85
N SER A 67 3.25 -8.04 11.09
CA SER A 67 3.18 -9.13 10.13
C SER A 67 2.31 -8.75 8.93
N VAL A 68 2.36 -9.55 7.86
CA VAL A 68 1.45 -9.38 6.71
C VAL A 68 -0.01 -9.44 7.17
N GLU A 69 -0.34 -10.37 8.07
CA GLU A 69 -1.71 -10.53 8.57
C GLU A 69 -2.21 -9.32 9.35
N GLU A 70 -1.41 -8.80 10.27
CA GLU A 70 -1.74 -7.57 11.01
C GLU A 70 -1.88 -6.37 10.07
N THR A 71 -0.99 -6.25 9.08
CA THR A 71 -1.09 -5.20 8.06
C THR A 71 -2.40 -5.32 7.27
N CYS A 72 -2.82 -6.54 6.92
CA CYS A 72 -4.10 -6.79 6.26
C CYS A 72 -5.29 -6.38 7.13
N GLN A 73 -5.26 -6.68 8.43
CA GLN A 73 -6.31 -6.30 9.37
C GLN A 73 -6.46 -4.78 9.43
N TYR A 74 -5.34 -4.05 9.61
CA TYR A 74 -5.38 -2.59 9.65
C TYR A 74 -5.78 -1.98 8.32
N ALA A 75 -5.26 -2.47 7.20
CA ALA A 75 -5.60 -1.97 5.87
C ALA A 75 -7.09 -2.14 5.56
N ALA A 76 -7.65 -3.33 5.84
CA ALA A 76 -9.07 -3.60 5.66
C ALA A 76 -9.94 -2.71 6.57
N HIS A 77 -9.55 -2.55 7.84
CA HIS A 77 -10.26 -1.67 8.77
C HIS A 77 -10.26 -0.21 8.31
N LEU A 78 -9.15 0.27 7.74
CA LEU A 78 -9.03 1.63 7.19
C LEU A 78 -9.72 1.80 5.82
N GLY A 79 -10.31 0.74 5.26
CA GLY A 79 -10.98 0.79 3.96
C GLY A 79 -10.04 0.82 2.77
N CYS A 80 -8.78 0.39 2.93
CA CYS A 80 -7.86 0.16 1.81
C CYS A 80 -8.36 -1.03 0.97
N GLU A 81 -8.00 -1.04 -0.32
CA GLU A 81 -8.41 -2.10 -1.24
C GLU A 81 -7.28 -3.10 -1.53
N SER A 82 -6.02 -2.72 -1.24
CA SER A 82 -4.87 -3.54 -1.59
C SER A 82 -3.67 -3.34 -0.66
N ILE A 83 -2.78 -4.33 -0.70
CA ILE A 83 -1.42 -4.24 -0.16
C ILE A 83 -0.45 -4.46 -1.30
N GLU A 84 0.55 -3.60 -1.40
CA GLU A 84 1.54 -3.62 -2.46
C GLU A 84 2.83 -4.33 -2.06
N LEU A 85 3.54 -4.85 -3.06
CA LEU A 85 4.88 -5.40 -2.96
C LEU A 85 5.00 -6.57 -1.98
N VAL A 86 3.94 -7.36 -1.85
CA VAL A 86 3.93 -8.65 -1.18
C VAL A 86 3.98 -9.78 -2.20
N GLY A 87 4.78 -10.80 -1.90
CA GLY A 87 4.97 -11.93 -2.81
C GLY A 87 3.81 -12.93 -2.79
N PRO A 88 3.79 -13.88 -3.74
CA PRO A 88 2.71 -14.86 -3.91
C PRO A 88 2.38 -15.70 -2.68
N LYS A 89 3.36 -15.97 -1.82
CA LYS A 89 3.17 -16.73 -0.56
C LYS A 89 2.16 -16.06 0.39
N ASP A 90 2.07 -14.74 0.35
CA ASP A 90 1.25 -13.95 1.26
C ASP A 90 -0.12 -13.59 0.66
N TRP A 91 -0.33 -13.81 -0.64
CA TRP A 91 -1.59 -13.47 -1.34
C TRP A 91 -2.84 -14.18 -0.79
N PRO A 92 -2.78 -15.45 -0.32
CA PRO A 92 -3.92 -16.05 0.35
C PRO A 92 -4.38 -15.27 1.59
N THR A 93 -3.42 -14.68 2.33
CA THR A 93 -3.72 -13.83 3.48
C THR A 93 -4.45 -12.56 3.06
N LEU A 94 -4.04 -11.91 1.97
CA LEU A 94 -4.74 -10.74 1.43
C LEU A 94 -6.20 -11.08 1.11
N LYS A 95 -6.44 -12.20 0.40
CA LYS A 95 -7.81 -12.66 0.06
C LYS A 95 -8.67 -12.89 1.29
N LYS A 96 -8.12 -13.43 2.37
CA LYS A 96 -8.82 -13.65 3.65
C LYS A 96 -9.44 -12.36 4.20
N TYR A 97 -8.81 -11.22 3.96
CA TYR A 97 -9.25 -9.89 4.41
C TYR A 97 -9.95 -9.07 3.31
N GLY A 98 -10.28 -9.69 2.17
CA GLY A 98 -10.93 -9.00 1.06
C GLY A 98 -10.01 -8.00 0.32
N LEU A 99 -8.69 -8.12 0.50
CA LEU A 99 -7.69 -7.27 -0.13
C LEU A 99 -7.10 -7.94 -1.36
N THR A 100 -6.58 -7.11 -2.28
CA THR A 100 -5.81 -7.55 -3.44
C THR A 100 -4.34 -7.14 -3.33
N CYS A 101 -3.51 -7.59 -4.27
CA CYS A 101 -2.18 -7.02 -4.49
C CYS A 101 -2.28 -6.06 -5.68
N ALA A 102 -2.05 -4.76 -5.47
CA ALA A 102 -2.16 -3.78 -6.56
C ALA A 102 -0.98 -3.85 -7.52
N ILE A 103 0.21 -4.19 -7.01
CA ILE A 103 1.44 -4.37 -7.79
C ILE A 103 2.32 -5.43 -7.12
N ALA A 104 2.66 -6.46 -7.88
CA ALA A 104 3.49 -7.57 -7.42
C ALA A 104 4.99 -7.28 -7.61
N PRO A 105 5.87 -7.71 -6.69
CA PRO A 105 7.31 -7.64 -6.90
C PRO A 105 7.80 -8.73 -7.84
N ILE A 106 8.94 -8.51 -8.49
CA ILE A 106 9.75 -9.57 -9.08
C ILE A 106 10.56 -10.25 -7.96
N ASP A 107 10.76 -11.56 -8.09
CA ASP A 107 11.49 -12.37 -7.11
C ASP A 107 13.00 -12.30 -7.40
N VAL A 108 13.69 -11.40 -6.71
CA VAL A 108 15.13 -11.18 -6.87
C VAL A 108 15.82 -11.13 -5.50
N GLU A 109 17.04 -11.62 -5.44
CA GLU A 109 17.83 -11.53 -4.22
C GLU A 109 18.34 -10.10 -3.99
N GLY A 110 18.30 -9.67 -2.73
CA GLY A 110 18.81 -8.37 -2.29
C GLY A 110 17.88 -7.22 -2.61
N LYS A 111 18.46 -6.10 -3.06
CA LYS A 111 17.70 -4.88 -3.38
C LYS A 111 17.26 -4.93 -4.85
N PRO A 112 15.95 -5.02 -5.14
CA PRO A 112 15.44 -5.27 -6.49
C PRO A 112 15.73 -4.14 -7.48
N PHE A 113 16.03 -2.95 -6.99
CA PHE A 113 16.28 -1.77 -7.82
C PHE A 113 17.76 -1.56 -8.19
N VAL A 114 18.69 -2.42 -7.74
CA VAL A 114 20.13 -2.26 -8.04
C VAL A 114 20.44 -2.71 -9.46
N LYS A 115 20.02 -3.92 -9.81
CA LYS A 115 20.18 -4.49 -11.16
C LYS A 115 18.88 -4.34 -11.92
N GLY A 116 18.92 -3.67 -13.06
CA GLY A 116 17.72 -3.36 -13.81
C GLY A 116 17.88 -3.46 -15.32
N PHE A 117 16.82 -3.12 -16.01
CA PHE A 117 16.73 -3.25 -17.47
C PHE A 117 17.62 -2.26 -18.25
N ASN A 118 18.25 -1.29 -17.60
CA ASN A 118 19.22 -0.41 -18.24
C ASN A 118 20.53 -1.14 -18.63
N ASN A 119 20.82 -2.28 -18.01
CA ASN A 119 21.99 -3.08 -18.33
C ASN A 119 21.58 -4.38 -19.06
N PRO A 120 21.93 -4.56 -20.35
CA PRO A 120 21.56 -5.72 -21.15
C PRO A 120 22.08 -7.06 -20.61
N GLU A 121 23.17 -7.05 -19.84
CA GLU A 121 23.72 -8.26 -19.22
C GLU A 121 22.73 -8.93 -18.26
N TYR A 122 21.85 -8.14 -17.64
CA TYR A 122 20.84 -8.65 -16.72
C TYR A 122 19.56 -9.10 -17.42
N HIS A 123 19.36 -8.78 -18.70
CA HIS A 123 18.13 -9.11 -19.42
C HIS A 123 17.76 -10.60 -19.37
N PRO A 124 18.68 -11.57 -19.62
CA PRO A 124 18.30 -12.99 -19.61
C PRO A 124 17.68 -13.41 -18.28
N TRP A 125 18.25 -12.96 -17.17
CA TRP A 125 17.75 -13.24 -15.83
C TRP A 125 16.47 -12.45 -15.53
N LEU A 126 16.46 -11.14 -15.77
CA LEU A 126 15.31 -10.27 -15.49
C LEU A 126 14.07 -10.67 -16.28
N LEU A 127 14.23 -11.08 -17.53
CA LEU A 127 13.13 -11.59 -18.35
C LEU A 127 12.48 -12.82 -17.69
N GLY A 128 13.28 -13.77 -17.23
CA GLY A 128 12.78 -14.98 -16.56
C GLY A 128 12.01 -14.70 -15.28
N VAL A 129 12.58 -13.89 -14.37
CA VAL A 129 11.91 -13.55 -13.10
C VAL A 129 10.66 -12.69 -13.30
N THR A 130 10.68 -11.79 -14.31
CA THR A 130 9.52 -10.97 -14.64
C THR A 130 8.41 -11.79 -15.27
N GLN A 131 8.70 -12.72 -16.18
CA GLN A 131 7.71 -13.64 -16.75
C GLN A 131 7.05 -14.50 -15.67
N LYS A 132 7.84 -15.05 -14.74
CA LYS A 132 7.31 -15.79 -13.58
C LYS A 132 6.35 -14.92 -12.75
N ALA A 133 6.74 -13.67 -12.47
CA ALA A 133 5.87 -12.74 -11.72
C ALA A 133 4.58 -12.40 -12.50
N ILE A 134 4.65 -12.26 -13.84
CA ILE A 134 3.47 -12.05 -14.70
C ILE A 134 2.52 -13.26 -14.61
N ASP A 135 3.02 -14.50 -14.70
CA ASP A 135 2.20 -15.70 -14.60
C ASP A 135 1.47 -15.76 -13.25
N GLN A 136 2.20 -15.62 -12.16
CA GLN A 136 1.65 -15.63 -10.81
C GLN A 136 0.62 -14.51 -10.61
N SER A 137 0.91 -13.31 -11.13
CA SER A 137 0.01 -12.16 -11.04
C SER A 137 -1.28 -12.39 -11.82
N SER A 138 -1.20 -12.96 -13.03
CA SER A 138 -2.36 -13.31 -13.84
C SER A 138 -3.27 -14.33 -13.13
N GLU A 139 -2.67 -15.37 -12.53
CA GLU A 139 -3.40 -16.42 -11.79
C GLU A 139 -4.10 -15.87 -10.53
N PHE A 140 -3.47 -14.96 -9.83
CA PHE A 140 -4.02 -14.35 -8.63
C PHE A 140 -5.05 -13.25 -8.91
N GLY A 141 -4.92 -12.57 -10.03
CA GLY A 141 -5.68 -11.35 -10.39
C GLY A 141 -4.98 -10.06 -9.94
N CYS A 142 -3.64 -10.08 -9.77
CA CYS A 142 -2.85 -8.88 -9.56
C CYS A 142 -2.62 -8.18 -10.92
N PRO A 143 -3.03 -6.91 -11.08
CA PRO A 143 -3.01 -6.27 -12.41
C PRO A 143 -1.63 -5.83 -12.86
N ASN A 144 -0.68 -5.66 -11.94
CA ASN A 144 0.59 -5.03 -12.24
C ASN A 144 1.77 -5.82 -11.65
N VAL A 145 2.91 -5.77 -12.34
CA VAL A 145 4.22 -6.26 -11.89
C VAL A 145 5.21 -5.11 -11.96
N ILE A 146 5.98 -4.85 -10.89
CA ILE A 146 7.02 -3.84 -10.90
C ILE A 146 8.32 -4.40 -11.47
N ALA A 147 9.02 -3.60 -12.26
CA ALA A 147 10.38 -3.83 -12.70
C ALA A 147 11.17 -2.51 -12.61
N PHE A 148 12.49 -2.58 -12.62
CA PHE A 148 13.34 -1.43 -12.32
C PHE A 148 14.28 -1.10 -13.46
N THR A 149 14.59 0.22 -13.62
CA THR A 149 15.67 0.65 -14.53
C THR A 149 17.03 0.15 -14.06
N GLY A 150 17.25 0.05 -12.76
CA GLY A 150 18.58 -0.22 -12.19
C GLY A 150 19.44 1.04 -12.02
N PHE A 151 20.59 0.89 -11.37
CA PHE A 151 21.58 1.96 -11.29
C PHE A 151 22.25 2.17 -12.64
N SER A 152 22.77 3.39 -12.89
CA SER A 152 23.33 3.77 -14.19
C SER A 152 24.52 2.90 -14.65
N GLU A 153 25.33 2.40 -13.71
CA GLU A 153 26.50 1.53 -13.99
C GLU A 153 27.40 2.02 -15.12
N GLY A 154 27.46 3.35 -15.31
CA GLY A 154 28.27 3.97 -16.36
C GLY A 154 27.56 4.17 -17.71
N PHE A 155 26.36 3.66 -17.90
CA PHE A 155 25.54 3.95 -19.09
C PHE A 155 25.08 5.41 -19.13
N SER A 156 25.05 6.00 -20.33
CA SER A 156 24.37 7.26 -20.54
C SER A 156 22.87 7.11 -20.34
N ARG A 157 22.15 8.21 -20.16
CA ARG A 157 20.68 8.18 -20.05
C ARG A 157 20.02 7.60 -21.29
N GLU A 158 20.54 7.96 -22.46
CA GLU A 158 20.06 7.53 -23.77
C GLU A 158 20.30 6.02 -23.98
N ASP A 159 21.49 5.54 -23.62
CA ASP A 159 21.81 4.11 -23.71
C ASP A 159 20.98 3.29 -22.74
N GLY A 160 20.89 3.74 -21.47
CA GLY A 160 20.06 3.09 -20.47
C GLY A 160 18.60 3.01 -20.88
N ALA A 161 18.06 4.09 -21.47
CA ALA A 161 16.68 4.11 -21.96
C ALA A 161 16.48 3.12 -23.14
N ARG A 162 17.40 3.10 -24.12
CA ARG A 162 17.36 2.12 -25.22
C ARG A 162 17.39 0.69 -24.70
N ASN A 163 18.29 0.39 -23.80
CA ASN A 163 18.40 -0.93 -23.20
C ASN A 163 17.12 -1.36 -22.49
N CYS A 164 16.50 -0.46 -21.69
CA CYS A 164 15.20 -0.71 -21.09
C CYS A 164 14.13 -1.02 -22.14
N ILE A 165 14.03 -0.21 -23.19
CA ILE A 165 13.07 -0.40 -24.29
C ILE A 165 13.26 -1.78 -24.92
N ASP A 166 14.50 -2.17 -25.21
CA ASP A 166 14.81 -3.46 -25.86
C ASP A 166 14.48 -4.65 -24.96
N GLY A 167 14.68 -4.52 -23.65
CA GLY A 167 14.27 -5.52 -22.67
C GLY A 167 12.74 -5.63 -22.58
N PHE A 168 12.05 -4.51 -22.43
CA PHE A 168 10.58 -4.48 -22.28
C PHE A 168 9.83 -4.92 -23.54
N LYS A 169 10.35 -4.65 -24.73
CA LYS A 169 9.77 -5.18 -25.98
C LYS A 169 9.65 -6.71 -25.99
N LYS A 170 10.54 -7.42 -25.29
CA LYS A 170 10.50 -8.88 -25.16
C LYS A 170 9.44 -9.37 -24.20
N LEU A 171 8.96 -8.52 -23.30
CA LEU A 171 7.94 -8.83 -22.29
C LEU A 171 6.53 -8.39 -22.69
N ALA A 172 6.43 -7.29 -23.45
CA ALA A 172 5.16 -6.61 -23.69
C ALA A 172 4.06 -7.54 -24.22
N GLY A 173 4.32 -8.24 -25.32
CA GLY A 173 3.32 -9.15 -25.89
C GLY A 173 2.97 -10.35 -25.01
N TYR A 174 3.89 -10.77 -24.12
CA TYR A 174 3.61 -11.81 -23.14
C TYR A 174 2.70 -11.28 -22.03
N ALA A 175 3.03 -10.13 -21.47
CA ALA A 175 2.26 -9.48 -20.42
C ALA A 175 0.84 -9.14 -20.89
N GLU A 176 0.68 -8.60 -22.11
CA GLU A 176 -0.61 -8.34 -22.75
C GLU A 176 -1.50 -9.58 -22.84
N LYS A 177 -0.95 -10.71 -23.29
CA LYS A 177 -1.67 -11.99 -23.34
C LYS A 177 -2.13 -12.49 -21.99
N LYS A 178 -1.42 -12.15 -20.93
CA LYS A 178 -1.73 -12.51 -19.55
C LYS A 178 -2.63 -11.49 -18.84
N GLY A 179 -2.92 -10.35 -19.48
CA GLY A 179 -3.71 -9.26 -18.89
C GLY A 179 -2.99 -8.56 -17.73
N VAL A 180 -1.66 -8.54 -17.72
CA VAL A 180 -0.82 -7.94 -16.68
C VAL A 180 -0.01 -6.79 -17.25
N THR A 181 0.06 -5.68 -16.54
CA THR A 181 0.90 -4.52 -16.89
C THR A 181 2.25 -4.61 -16.20
N VAL A 182 3.34 -4.50 -16.94
CA VAL A 182 4.68 -4.36 -16.36
C VAL A 182 4.98 -2.87 -16.18
N CYS A 183 5.16 -2.46 -14.93
CA CYS A 183 5.42 -1.08 -14.53
C CYS A 183 6.91 -0.86 -14.33
N LEU A 184 7.51 0.07 -15.07
CA LEU A 184 8.93 0.41 -14.91
C LEU A 184 9.10 1.51 -13.87
N GLU A 185 9.75 1.18 -12.75
CA GLU A 185 10.18 2.18 -11.78
C GLU A 185 11.52 2.79 -12.17
N MET A 186 11.51 4.10 -12.38
CA MET A 186 12.71 4.88 -12.65
C MET A 186 13.29 5.39 -11.33
N LEU A 187 14.57 5.12 -11.09
CA LEU A 187 15.24 5.63 -9.91
C LEU A 187 15.50 7.13 -10.03
N ASN A 188 15.37 7.85 -8.91
CA ASN A 188 15.70 9.27 -8.89
C ASN A 188 17.22 9.48 -9.02
N SER A 189 17.64 10.63 -9.57
CA SER A 189 19.05 10.97 -9.82
C SER A 189 19.86 11.21 -8.54
N THR A 190 19.20 11.33 -7.39
CA THR A 190 19.83 11.54 -6.08
C THR A 190 19.99 10.26 -5.28
N ALA A 191 19.43 9.14 -5.73
CA ALA A 191 19.68 7.83 -5.13
C ALA A 191 21.18 7.48 -5.29
N ARG A 192 21.92 7.60 -4.21
CA ARG A 192 23.35 7.25 -4.16
C ARG A 192 23.49 5.82 -3.64
N ARG A 193 24.53 5.15 -4.13
CA ARG A 193 24.97 3.83 -3.66
C ARG A 193 25.29 3.83 -2.18
#